data_f4c974d7c5ad0a71be24d0a434a27728
#
_entry.id   f4c974d7c5ad0a71be24d0a434a27728
#
_cell.length_a   1.000
_cell.length_b   1.000
_cell.length_c   1.000
_cell.angle_alpha   90.00
_cell.angle_beta   90.00
_cell.angle_gamma   90.00
#
_symmetry.space_group_name_H-M   'P 1'
#
loop_
_entity.id
_entity.type
_entity.pdbx_description
1 polymer ?
#
loop_
_entity_poly.entity_id
_entity_poly.type
_entity_poly.pdbx_seq_one_letter_code
_entity_poly.pdbx_strand_id
1 'polypeptide(L)'
;MALGDLSASYESNGNPGCVSSGAGDLGGISYGAYQLASSVGSVDAFIEWGISYGGYYTDYANSLNQYDVNSDAFINQWKELASADSVGFLQMQHDYIKSEYYDKACRYLANEGFHADNHSNALKDVIWSRAVQYGPGNVVDLFNEALTYVPGYSEEWNLSWVDALRFDYDLIVGIYESNKSDEWISPRLSYDVRQGVYDRMDNEKQEALAMFMKEI
;
A
#
# COMPACT_ATOMS: atom_id res chain seq x y z
N MET A 1 -9.92 -13.18 -2.07
CA MET A 1 -8.65 -12.45 -2.18
C MET A 1 -8.17 -12.21 -0.76
N ALA A 2 -6.90 -12.40 -0.45
CA ALA A 2 -6.39 -12.04 0.87
C ALA A 2 -6.19 -10.51 0.94
N LEU A 3 -6.13 -9.96 2.15
CA LEU A 3 -5.89 -8.53 2.36
C LEU A 3 -4.55 -8.12 1.74
N GLY A 4 -4.55 -7.07 0.90
CA GLY A 4 -3.38 -6.58 0.18
C GLY A 4 -3.12 -7.24 -1.19
N ASP A 5 -3.92 -8.23 -1.59
CA ASP A 5 -3.76 -8.90 -2.90
C ASP A 5 -3.96 -7.91 -4.07
N LEU A 6 -4.87 -6.96 -3.93
CA LEU A 6 -5.10 -5.92 -4.95
C LEU A 6 -3.82 -5.12 -5.18
N SER A 7 -3.21 -4.58 -4.14
CA SER A 7 -1.97 -3.80 -4.22
C SER A 7 -0.80 -4.63 -4.79
N ALA A 8 -0.59 -5.84 -4.28
CA ALA A 8 0.50 -6.71 -4.72
C ALA A 8 0.42 -7.07 -6.21
N SER A 9 -0.79 -7.18 -6.78
CA SER A 9 -0.99 -7.49 -8.19
C SER A 9 -0.50 -6.37 -9.13
N TYR A 10 -0.60 -5.12 -8.70
CA TYR A 10 -0.16 -3.95 -9.49
C TYR A 10 1.35 -3.68 -9.40
N GLU A 11 2.03 -4.16 -8.37
CA GLU A 11 3.43 -3.79 -8.13
C GLU A 11 4.43 -4.82 -8.66
N SER A 12 4.20 -6.12 -8.46
CA SER A 12 5.18 -7.15 -8.84
C SER A 12 4.59 -8.51 -9.19
N ASN A 13 3.26 -8.62 -9.37
CA ASN A 13 2.54 -9.88 -9.41
C ASN A 13 2.83 -10.79 -8.19
N GLY A 14 3.11 -10.19 -7.02
CA GLY A 14 3.38 -10.90 -5.78
C GLY A 14 4.73 -11.63 -5.74
N ASN A 15 5.71 -11.27 -6.57
CA ASN A 15 7.03 -11.88 -6.58
C ASN A 15 7.93 -11.31 -5.46
N PRO A 16 8.25 -12.07 -4.38
CA PRO A 16 9.07 -11.58 -3.28
C PRO A 16 10.54 -11.35 -3.67
N GLY A 17 11.02 -11.97 -4.74
CA GLY A 17 12.38 -11.82 -5.25
C GLY A 17 12.55 -10.72 -6.30
N CYS A 18 11.49 -9.96 -6.61
CA CYS A 18 11.55 -8.88 -7.57
C CYS A 18 12.55 -7.80 -7.11
N VAL A 19 13.41 -7.36 -8.02
CA VAL A 19 14.35 -6.24 -7.81
C VAL A 19 14.32 -5.41 -9.07
N SER A 20 13.91 -4.13 -8.96
CA SER A 20 13.86 -3.21 -10.10
C SER A 20 15.26 -2.78 -10.53
N SER A 21 15.38 -2.23 -11.73
CA SER A 21 16.66 -1.70 -12.22
C SER A 21 17.04 -0.35 -11.61
N GLY A 22 16.09 0.35 -10.97
CA GLY A 22 16.26 1.72 -10.48
C GLY A 22 16.47 2.77 -11.59
N ALA A 23 16.52 2.37 -12.86
CA ALA A 23 16.80 3.26 -13.97
C ALA A 23 15.61 4.19 -14.23
N GLY A 24 15.81 5.49 -14.00
CA GLY A 24 14.79 6.52 -14.22
C GLY A 24 13.76 6.67 -13.08
N ASP A 25 13.90 5.92 -11.99
CA ASP A 25 13.05 6.01 -10.81
C ASP A 25 13.70 6.86 -9.71
N LEU A 26 12.97 7.86 -9.19
CA LEU A 26 13.42 8.68 -8.06
C LEU A 26 13.53 7.85 -6.76
N GLY A 27 12.82 6.73 -6.68
CA GLY A 27 12.86 5.76 -5.58
C GLY A 27 14.11 4.88 -5.54
N GLY A 28 14.97 4.94 -6.57
CA GLY A 28 16.14 4.07 -6.70
C GLY A 28 15.73 2.61 -7.00
N ILE A 29 16.53 1.66 -6.52
CA ILE A 29 16.19 0.23 -6.62
C ILE A 29 15.04 -0.10 -5.67
N SER A 30 14.02 -0.78 -6.17
CA SER A 30 12.89 -1.26 -5.40
C SER A 30 12.91 -2.78 -5.26
N TYR A 31 12.50 -3.28 -4.09
CA TYR A 31 12.67 -4.67 -3.69
C TYR A 31 11.35 -5.32 -3.30
N GLY A 32 11.19 -6.58 -3.70
CA GLY A 32 10.14 -7.47 -3.25
C GLY A 32 8.77 -7.24 -3.88
N ALA A 33 7.79 -7.93 -3.32
CA ALA A 33 6.41 -7.94 -3.79
C ALA A 33 5.74 -6.55 -3.70
N TYR A 34 6.16 -5.74 -2.73
CA TYR A 34 5.61 -4.41 -2.43
C TYR A 34 6.55 -3.27 -2.83
N GLN A 35 7.55 -3.54 -3.65
CA GLN A 35 8.47 -2.55 -4.22
C GLN A 35 9.03 -1.55 -3.19
N LEU A 36 9.61 -2.08 -2.10
CA LEU A 36 10.26 -1.28 -1.06
C LEU A 36 11.39 -0.44 -1.68
N ALA A 37 11.27 0.87 -1.66
CA ALA A 37 12.20 1.78 -2.31
C ALA A 37 13.45 2.04 -1.44
N SER A 38 14.62 1.78 -1.99
CA SER A 38 15.88 1.92 -1.25
C SER A 38 16.27 3.37 -0.96
N SER A 39 15.95 4.32 -1.87
CA SER A 39 16.36 5.72 -1.73
C SER A 39 15.66 6.47 -0.59
N VAL A 40 14.52 5.96 -0.13
CA VAL A 40 13.74 6.54 0.98
C VAL A 40 13.87 5.73 2.29
N GLY A 41 14.78 4.76 2.33
CA GLY A 41 15.07 3.96 3.53
C GLY A 41 14.04 2.87 3.85
N SER A 42 13.12 2.54 2.91
CA SER A 42 12.11 1.52 3.18
C SER A 42 12.69 0.11 3.34
N VAL A 43 13.83 -0.17 2.67
CA VAL A 43 14.52 -1.46 2.77
C VAL A 43 15.22 -1.59 4.13
N ASP A 44 15.88 -0.53 4.59
CA ASP A 44 16.52 -0.51 5.91
C ASP A 44 15.48 -0.69 7.02
N ALA A 45 14.36 0.04 6.92
CA ALA A 45 13.24 -0.08 7.86
C ALA A 45 12.63 -1.50 7.89
N PHE A 46 12.52 -2.15 6.74
CA PHE A 46 12.08 -3.55 6.64
C PHE A 46 13.02 -4.51 7.37
N ILE A 47 14.34 -4.34 7.20
CA ILE A 47 15.36 -5.15 7.87
C ILE A 47 15.29 -4.93 9.38
N GLU A 48 15.26 -3.68 9.84
CA GLU A 48 15.17 -3.33 11.26
C GLU A 48 13.88 -3.90 11.89
N TRP A 49 12.75 -3.81 11.18
CA TRP A 49 11.49 -4.38 11.62
C TRP A 49 11.60 -5.92 11.77
N GLY A 50 12.17 -6.62 10.79
CA GLY A 50 12.33 -8.08 10.83
C GLY A 50 13.22 -8.54 11.99
N ILE A 51 14.30 -7.80 12.29
CA ILE A 51 15.15 -8.06 13.47
C ILE A 51 14.33 -7.90 14.77
N SER A 52 13.52 -6.85 14.84
CA SER A 52 12.73 -6.50 16.03
C SER A 52 11.54 -7.43 16.23
N TYR A 53 10.93 -7.93 15.15
CA TYR A 53 9.76 -8.80 15.19
C TYR A 53 10.06 -10.16 15.81
N GLY A 54 11.25 -10.72 15.53
CA GLY A 54 11.70 -11.97 16.11
C GLY A 54 11.39 -13.21 15.26
N GLY A 55 11.72 -14.40 15.82
CA GLY A 55 11.51 -15.67 15.14
C GLY A 55 12.35 -15.80 13.86
N TYR A 56 11.85 -16.56 12.88
CA TYR A 56 12.58 -16.76 11.62
C TYR A 56 12.62 -15.53 10.70
N TYR A 57 11.83 -14.47 10.96
CA TYR A 57 12.01 -13.17 10.30
C TYR A 57 13.35 -12.54 10.65
N THR A 58 13.82 -12.75 11.88
CA THR A 58 15.15 -12.31 12.29
C THR A 58 16.26 -12.97 11.47
N ASP A 59 16.11 -14.23 11.07
CA ASP A 59 17.12 -14.92 10.26
C ASP A 59 17.20 -14.33 8.84
N TYR A 60 16.05 -14.04 8.19
CA TYR A 60 16.04 -13.35 6.90
C TYR A 60 16.65 -11.94 7.01
N ALA A 61 16.21 -11.16 8.00
CA ALA A 61 16.68 -9.80 8.20
C ALA A 61 18.20 -9.74 8.50
N ASN A 62 18.71 -10.60 9.37
CA ASN A 62 20.12 -10.68 9.67
C ASN A 62 20.97 -11.09 8.46
N SER A 63 20.47 -11.98 7.60
CA SER A 63 21.20 -12.37 6.40
C SER A 63 21.31 -11.21 5.38
N LEU A 64 20.27 -10.38 5.29
CA LEU A 64 20.29 -9.16 4.47
C LEU A 64 21.19 -8.07 5.08
N ASN A 65 21.14 -7.89 6.40
CA ASN A 65 21.86 -6.85 7.13
C ASN A 65 23.41 -7.02 7.11
N GLN A 66 23.91 -8.11 6.52
CA GLN A 66 25.35 -8.32 6.33
C GLN A 66 25.93 -7.54 5.14
N TYR A 67 25.07 -6.98 4.28
CA TYR A 67 25.48 -6.35 3.04
C TYR A 67 24.91 -4.95 2.93
N ASP A 68 25.65 -4.06 2.32
CA ASP A 68 25.19 -2.71 2.01
C ASP A 68 24.02 -2.76 1.01
N VAL A 69 22.92 -2.09 1.31
CA VAL A 69 21.75 -1.99 0.43
C VAL A 69 22.19 -1.49 -0.96
N ASN A 70 21.63 -2.07 -2.00
CA ASN A 70 21.97 -1.84 -3.42
C ASN A 70 23.32 -2.39 -3.89
N SER A 71 24.11 -3.03 -3.02
CA SER A 71 25.29 -3.77 -3.49
C SER A 71 24.86 -5.04 -4.25
N ASP A 72 25.73 -5.52 -5.16
CA ASP A 72 25.48 -6.79 -5.86
C ASP A 72 25.28 -7.96 -4.87
N ALA A 73 26.01 -7.94 -3.76
CA ALA A 73 25.89 -8.95 -2.71
C ALA A 73 24.50 -8.91 -2.03
N PHE A 74 23.99 -7.71 -1.73
CA PHE A 74 22.64 -7.53 -1.17
C PHE A 74 21.57 -8.00 -2.14
N ILE A 75 21.66 -7.60 -3.42
CA ILE A 75 20.71 -8.00 -4.46
C ILE A 75 20.68 -9.52 -4.63
N ASN A 76 21.84 -10.16 -4.64
CA ASN A 76 21.96 -11.61 -4.73
C ASN A 76 21.34 -12.29 -3.49
N GLN A 77 21.64 -11.80 -2.29
CA GLN A 77 21.07 -12.34 -1.04
C GLN A 77 19.55 -12.22 -1.01
N TRP A 78 18.98 -11.09 -1.45
CA TRP A 78 17.53 -10.91 -1.56
C TRP A 78 16.89 -11.97 -2.46
N LYS A 79 17.49 -12.20 -3.64
CA LYS A 79 17.01 -13.22 -4.60
C LYS A 79 17.19 -14.64 -4.09
N GLU A 80 18.27 -14.93 -3.37
CA GLU A 80 18.52 -16.23 -2.75
C GLU A 80 17.47 -16.56 -1.68
N LEU A 81 17.13 -15.61 -0.80
CA LEU A 81 16.05 -15.79 0.18
C LEU A 81 14.72 -16.10 -0.48
N ALA A 82 14.34 -15.32 -1.50
CA ALA A 82 13.11 -15.56 -2.25
C ALA A 82 13.10 -16.89 -3.00
N SER A 83 14.25 -17.37 -3.44
CA SER A 83 14.39 -18.68 -4.11
C SER A 83 14.36 -19.85 -3.12
N ALA A 84 14.98 -19.68 -1.95
CA ALA A 84 15.07 -20.72 -0.93
C ALA A 84 13.75 -20.92 -0.18
N ASP A 85 13.06 -19.84 0.15
CA ASP A 85 11.76 -19.86 0.82
C ASP A 85 10.87 -18.71 0.33
N SER A 86 10.28 -18.89 -0.84
CA SER A 86 9.41 -17.89 -1.46
C SER A 86 8.18 -17.59 -0.60
N VAL A 87 7.60 -18.57 0.05
CA VAL A 87 6.39 -18.42 0.86
C VAL A 87 6.69 -17.66 2.15
N GLY A 88 7.70 -18.09 2.91
CA GLY A 88 8.07 -17.44 4.16
C GLY A 88 8.59 -16.02 3.97
N PHE A 89 9.39 -15.78 2.91
CA PHE A 89 9.91 -14.45 2.61
C PHE A 89 8.82 -13.50 2.06
N LEU A 90 7.84 -14.01 1.30
CA LEU A 90 6.66 -13.22 0.93
C LEU A 90 5.82 -12.87 2.15
N GLN A 91 5.62 -13.83 3.06
CA GLN A 91 4.86 -13.59 4.29
C GLN A 91 5.51 -12.51 5.16
N MET A 92 6.84 -12.53 5.29
CA MET A 92 7.58 -11.47 6.01
C MET A 92 7.33 -10.08 5.39
N GLN A 93 7.38 -9.97 4.05
CA GLN A 93 7.11 -8.72 3.34
C GLN A 93 5.65 -8.26 3.56
N HIS A 94 4.70 -9.19 3.47
CA HIS A 94 3.29 -8.91 3.71
C HIS A 94 3.04 -8.41 5.16
N ASP A 95 3.60 -9.09 6.15
CA ASP A 95 3.40 -8.75 7.56
C ASP A 95 4.04 -7.40 7.92
N TYR A 96 5.17 -7.07 7.28
CA TYR A 96 5.78 -5.75 7.39
C TYR A 96 4.84 -4.65 6.86
N ILE A 97 4.33 -4.80 5.64
CA ILE A 97 3.41 -3.82 5.06
C ILE A 97 2.13 -3.74 5.88
N LYS A 98 1.62 -4.88 6.34
CA LYS A 98 0.45 -4.90 7.21
C LYS A 98 0.68 -4.07 8.47
N SER A 99 1.75 -4.32 9.21
CA SER A 99 1.99 -3.66 10.51
C SER A 99 2.36 -2.19 10.36
N GLU A 100 3.21 -1.86 9.39
CA GLU A 100 3.80 -0.53 9.26
C GLU A 100 2.98 0.44 8.43
N TYR A 101 2.12 -0.07 7.56
CA TYR A 101 1.27 0.77 6.70
C TYR A 101 -0.22 0.58 7.01
N TYR A 102 -0.76 -0.60 6.79
CA TYR A 102 -2.20 -0.85 6.92
C TYR A 102 -2.71 -0.66 8.37
N ASP A 103 -2.11 -1.34 9.34
CA ASP A 103 -2.55 -1.27 10.73
C ASP A 103 -2.36 0.14 11.33
N LYS A 104 -1.34 0.89 10.86
CA LYS A 104 -1.16 2.30 11.22
C LYS A 104 -2.25 3.18 10.62
N ALA A 105 -2.57 3.01 9.35
CA ALA A 105 -3.65 3.74 8.69
C ALA A 105 -5.00 3.46 9.38
N CYS A 106 -5.31 2.20 9.69
CA CYS A 106 -6.53 1.83 10.42
C CYS A 106 -6.58 2.49 11.80
N ARG A 107 -5.45 2.59 12.54
CA ARG A 107 -5.42 3.30 13.82
C ARG A 107 -5.68 4.81 13.67
N TYR A 108 -5.13 5.45 12.64
CA TYR A 108 -5.38 6.87 12.39
C TYR A 108 -6.84 7.12 12.01
N LEU A 109 -7.42 6.30 11.15
CA LEU A 109 -8.85 6.36 10.81
C LEU A 109 -9.74 6.11 12.04
N ALA A 110 -9.38 5.16 12.90
CA ALA A 110 -10.13 4.88 14.13
C ALA A 110 -10.13 6.06 15.13
N ASN A 111 -9.04 6.84 15.18
CA ASN A 111 -9.00 8.06 15.99
C ASN A 111 -9.99 9.13 15.50
N GLU A 112 -10.35 9.10 14.20
CA GLU A 112 -11.37 9.96 13.58
C GLU A 112 -12.78 9.31 13.60
N GLY A 113 -12.93 8.18 14.27
CA GLY A 113 -14.21 7.47 14.43
C GLY A 113 -14.59 6.59 13.23
N PHE A 114 -13.63 6.21 12.39
CA PHE A 114 -13.82 5.30 11.26
C PHE A 114 -13.11 3.97 11.52
N HIS A 115 -13.87 2.89 11.67
CA HIS A 115 -13.36 1.59 12.06
C HIS A 115 -13.37 0.62 10.88
N ALA A 116 -12.21 0.27 10.35
CA ALA A 116 -12.09 -0.61 9.19
C ALA A 116 -12.89 -1.94 9.31
N ASP A 117 -13.08 -2.44 10.53
CA ASP A 117 -13.86 -3.67 10.76
C ASP A 117 -15.36 -3.55 10.46
N ASN A 118 -15.90 -2.33 10.40
CA ASN A 118 -17.29 -2.07 10.02
C ASN A 118 -17.51 -2.07 8.50
N HIS A 119 -16.45 -2.30 7.72
CA HIS A 119 -16.42 -2.12 6.27
C HIS A 119 -16.08 -3.41 5.51
N SER A 120 -16.33 -3.40 4.20
CA SER A 120 -16.04 -4.50 3.28
C SER A 120 -14.53 -4.82 3.19
N ASN A 121 -14.20 -6.02 2.75
CA ASN A 121 -12.81 -6.35 2.42
C ASN A 121 -12.31 -5.50 1.25
N ALA A 122 -13.18 -5.13 0.33
CA ALA A 122 -12.84 -4.22 -0.76
C ALA A 122 -12.33 -2.86 -0.24
N LEU A 123 -13.02 -2.24 0.71
CA LEU A 123 -12.57 -0.96 1.28
C LEU A 123 -11.31 -1.13 2.14
N LYS A 124 -11.16 -2.26 2.85
CA LYS A 124 -9.91 -2.61 3.56
C LYS A 124 -8.72 -2.71 2.62
N ASP A 125 -8.90 -3.32 1.44
CA ASP A 125 -7.84 -3.37 0.41
C ASP A 125 -7.53 -1.99 -0.17
N VAL A 126 -8.53 -1.11 -0.31
CA VAL A 126 -8.30 0.30 -0.69
C VAL A 126 -7.49 1.04 0.39
N ILE A 127 -7.81 0.87 1.68
CA ILE A 127 -7.01 1.43 2.78
C ILE A 127 -5.55 0.95 2.68
N TRP A 128 -5.34 -0.34 2.45
CA TRP A 128 -4.02 -0.93 2.27
C TRP A 128 -3.26 -0.26 1.11
N SER A 129 -3.87 -0.26 -0.06
CA SER A 129 -3.26 0.32 -1.27
C SER A 129 -2.89 1.80 -1.08
N ARG A 130 -3.78 2.60 -0.49
CA ARG A 130 -3.53 4.03 -0.26
C ARG A 130 -2.47 4.26 0.83
N ALA A 131 -2.45 3.43 1.88
CA ALA A 131 -1.42 3.50 2.91
C ALA A 131 -0.02 3.20 2.36
N VAL A 132 0.10 2.22 1.46
CA VAL A 132 1.38 1.90 0.79
C VAL A 132 1.80 3.04 -0.13
N GLN A 133 0.88 3.58 -0.93
CA GLN A 133 1.20 4.58 -1.94
C GLN A 133 1.53 5.96 -1.35
N TYR A 134 0.79 6.41 -0.36
CA TYR A 134 0.86 7.78 0.17
C TYR A 134 1.43 7.85 1.60
N GLY A 135 1.63 6.71 2.24
CA GLY A 135 1.95 6.60 3.65
C GLY A 135 0.70 6.61 4.54
N PRO A 136 0.75 5.91 5.69
CA PRO A 136 -0.42 5.69 6.55
C PRO A 136 -1.02 6.97 7.13
N GLY A 137 -0.21 8.03 7.34
CA GLY A 137 -0.67 9.30 7.89
C GLY A 137 -1.57 10.08 6.95
N ASN A 138 -1.37 9.96 5.64
CA ASN A 138 -2.11 10.71 4.63
C ASN A 138 -3.47 10.07 4.27
N VAL A 139 -3.74 8.85 4.75
CA VAL A 139 -5.00 8.15 4.47
C VAL A 139 -6.19 8.88 5.07
N VAL A 140 -6.04 9.51 6.24
CA VAL A 140 -7.11 10.27 6.88
C VAL A 140 -7.53 11.48 6.01
N ASP A 141 -6.58 12.24 5.49
CA ASP A 141 -6.86 13.40 4.65
C ASP A 141 -7.59 12.96 3.37
N LEU A 142 -7.11 11.89 2.74
CA LEU A 142 -7.74 11.32 1.57
C LEU A 142 -9.19 10.85 1.81
N PHE A 143 -9.45 10.24 2.97
CA PHE A 143 -10.81 9.82 3.35
C PHE A 143 -11.71 11.02 3.64
N ASN A 144 -11.20 12.09 4.25
CA ASN A 144 -11.96 13.33 4.44
C ASN A 144 -12.32 13.99 3.10
N GLU A 145 -11.43 14.02 2.13
CA GLU A 145 -11.74 14.48 0.78
C GLU A 145 -12.82 13.61 0.11
N ALA A 146 -12.73 12.28 0.27
CA ALA A 146 -13.68 11.33 -0.29
C ALA A 146 -15.11 11.51 0.24
N LEU A 147 -15.31 12.09 1.45
CA LEU A 147 -16.64 12.41 1.98
C LEU A 147 -17.45 13.28 1.03
N THR A 148 -16.82 14.18 0.28
CA THR A 148 -17.51 15.09 -0.66
C THR A 148 -18.23 14.34 -1.80
N TYR A 149 -17.88 13.08 -2.04
CA TYR A 149 -18.50 12.22 -3.05
C TYR A 149 -19.66 11.40 -2.50
N VAL A 150 -19.84 11.39 -1.16
CA VAL A 150 -20.94 10.61 -0.53
C VAL A 150 -22.26 11.37 -0.68
N PRO A 151 -23.33 10.75 -1.22
CA PRO A 151 -24.62 11.41 -1.37
C PRO A 151 -25.17 11.93 -0.02
N GLY A 152 -25.54 13.18 0.02
CA GLY A 152 -26.03 13.84 1.23
C GLY A 152 -24.94 14.45 2.12
N TYR A 153 -23.69 14.45 1.64
CA TYR A 153 -22.57 15.10 2.34
C TYR A 153 -22.91 16.54 2.75
N SER A 154 -22.43 16.91 3.93
CA SER A 154 -22.45 18.26 4.48
C SER A 154 -21.07 18.57 5.11
N GLU A 155 -20.65 19.82 5.09
CA GLU A 155 -19.38 20.28 5.69
C GLU A 155 -19.27 19.97 7.21
N GLU A 156 -20.39 19.66 7.85
CA GLU A 156 -20.42 19.22 9.27
C GLU A 156 -20.06 17.75 9.46
N TRP A 157 -19.99 16.96 8.38
CA TRP A 157 -19.67 15.55 8.49
C TRP A 157 -18.18 15.34 8.78
N ASN A 158 -17.90 14.30 9.53
CA ASN A 158 -16.60 13.71 9.71
C ASN A 158 -16.65 12.20 9.43
N LEU A 159 -15.54 11.51 9.52
CA LEU A 159 -15.45 10.10 9.13
C LEU A 159 -16.39 9.18 9.94
N SER A 160 -16.76 9.55 11.18
CA SER A 160 -17.68 8.75 11.98
C SER A 160 -19.12 8.68 11.42
N TRP A 161 -19.51 9.61 10.54
CA TRP A 161 -20.83 9.60 9.90
C TRP A 161 -20.96 8.52 8.83
N VAL A 162 -19.83 8.10 8.28
CA VAL A 162 -19.73 7.10 7.20
C VAL A 162 -19.16 5.77 7.68
N ASP A 163 -19.04 5.55 8.99
CA ASP A 163 -18.52 4.32 9.60
C ASP A 163 -19.53 3.16 9.50
N ALA A 164 -19.94 2.81 8.29
CA ALA A 164 -20.86 1.70 8.02
C ALA A 164 -20.75 1.22 6.56
N LEU A 165 -20.86 -0.09 6.35
CA LEU A 165 -20.75 -0.80 5.06
C LEU A 165 -21.52 -0.16 3.90
N ARG A 166 -22.68 0.45 4.16
CA ARG A 166 -23.53 1.09 3.13
C ARG A 166 -22.84 2.25 2.41
N PHE A 167 -21.79 2.83 2.97
CA PHE A 167 -21.06 3.95 2.38
C PHE A 167 -19.82 3.52 1.57
N ASP A 168 -19.48 2.24 1.61
CA ASP A 168 -18.22 1.75 1.02
C ASP A 168 -18.13 2.01 -0.47
N TYR A 169 -19.24 1.84 -1.22
CA TYR A 169 -19.25 2.12 -2.65
C TYR A 169 -18.85 3.57 -2.94
N ASP A 170 -19.50 4.52 -2.26
CA ASP A 170 -19.29 5.94 -2.48
C ASP A 170 -17.91 6.36 -1.98
N LEU A 171 -17.43 5.79 -0.87
CA LEU A 171 -16.08 6.03 -0.37
C LEU A 171 -15.01 5.51 -1.33
N ILE A 172 -15.16 4.29 -1.87
CA ILE A 172 -14.22 3.75 -2.87
C ILE A 172 -14.17 4.70 -4.08
N VAL A 173 -15.32 5.10 -4.60
CA VAL A 173 -15.37 6.08 -5.71
C VAL A 173 -14.67 7.37 -5.33
N GLY A 174 -15.03 7.95 -4.18
CA GLY A 174 -14.51 9.22 -3.70
C GLY A 174 -12.99 9.22 -3.52
N ILE A 175 -12.44 8.16 -2.92
CA ILE A 175 -10.99 8.00 -2.70
C ILE A 175 -10.23 8.04 -4.03
N TYR A 176 -10.67 7.28 -5.03
CA TYR A 176 -9.98 7.23 -6.33
C TYR A 176 -10.18 8.52 -7.15
N GLU A 177 -11.32 9.19 -7.04
CA GLU A 177 -11.51 10.49 -7.71
C GLU A 177 -10.68 11.60 -7.05
N SER A 178 -10.64 11.66 -5.71
CA SER A 178 -9.77 12.60 -4.97
C SER A 178 -8.30 12.40 -5.32
N ASN A 179 -7.85 11.15 -5.48
CA ASN A 179 -6.47 10.84 -5.85
C ASN A 179 -6.02 11.37 -7.21
N LYS A 180 -6.95 11.81 -8.08
CA LYS A 180 -6.61 12.40 -9.39
C LYS A 180 -6.31 13.90 -9.29
N SER A 181 -6.44 14.51 -8.12
CA SER A 181 -6.14 15.94 -7.91
C SER A 181 -4.64 16.22 -7.95
N ASP A 182 -4.29 17.50 -8.12
CA ASP A 182 -2.89 17.97 -8.09
C ASP A 182 -2.26 17.88 -6.69
N GLU A 183 -3.04 17.66 -5.66
CA GLU A 183 -2.59 17.43 -4.29
C GLU A 183 -1.93 16.03 -4.16
N TRP A 184 -2.53 15.03 -4.78
CA TRP A 184 -2.08 13.64 -4.71
C TRP A 184 -1.16 13.23 -5.87
N ILE A 185 -1.25 13.91 -7.00
CA ILE A 185 -0.42 13.65 -8.18
C ILE A 185 0.31 14.91 -8.58
N SER A 186 1.63 14.89 -8.45
CA SER A 186 2.45 16.06 -8.75
C SER A 186 2.13 16.68 -10.13
N PRO A 187 1.79 17.97 -10.20
CA PRO A 187 1.56 18.66 -11.47
C PRO A 187 2.83 18.79 -12.33
N ARG A 188 4.01 18.48 -11.77
CA ARG A 188 5.31 18.52 -12.48
C ARG A 188 5.57 17.27 -13.33
N LEU A 189 4.78 16.22 -13.17
CA LEU A 189 4.89 15.02 -14.01
C LEU A 189 4.49 15.34 -15.45
N SER A 190 5.12 14.67 -16.42
CA SER A 190 4.72 14.79 -17.82
C SER A 190 3.28 14.32 -18.02
N TYR A 191 2.63 14.79 -19.08
CA TYR A 191 1.27 14.41 -19.42
C TYR A 191 1.10 12.88 -19.50
N ASP A 192 2.02 12.20 -20.20
CA ASP A 192 1.92 10.74 -20.38
C ASP A 192 2.05 9.98 -19.06
N VAL A 193 2.93 10.43 -18.15
CA VAL A 193 3.09 9.83 -16.83
C VAL A 193 1.82 10.05 -15.99
N ARG A 194 1.26 11.27 -15.98
CA ARG A 194 -0.01 11.54 -15.27
C ARG A 194 -1.16 10.71 -15.82
N GLN A 195 -1.25 10.57 -17.14
CA GLN A 195 -2.29 9.75 -17.75
C GLN A 195 -2.15 8.28 -17.33
N GLY A 196 -0.93 7.73 -17.31
CA GLY A 196 -0.69 6.38 -16.81
C GLY A 196 -1.08 6.19 -15.35
N VAL A 197 -0.88 7.21 -14.50
CA VAL A 197 -1.36 7.18 -13.10
C VAL A 197 -2.89 7.21 -13.04
N TYR A 198 -3.56 8.04 -13.84
CA TYR A 198 -5.03 8.07 -13.90
C TYR A 198 -5.61 6.74 -14.36
N ASP A 199 -5.04 6.15 -15.41
CA ASP A 199 -5.49 4.85 -15.93
C ASP A 199 -5.32 3.75 -14.87
N ARG A 200 -4.21 3.77 -14.11
CA ARG A 200 -4.02 2.86 -12.97
C ARG A 200 -5.10 3.08 -11.90
N MET A 201 -5.37 4.34 -11.51
CA MET A 201 -6.42 4.66 -10.50
C MET A 201 -7.81 4.18 -10.95
N ASP A 202 -8.15 4.35 -12.23
CA ASP A 202 -9.42 3.87 -12.76
C ASP A 202 -9.51 2.34 -12.77
N ASN A 203 -8.44 1.64 -13.12
CA ASN A 203 -8.39 0.19 -13.08
C ASN A 203 -8.53 -0.35 -11.65
N GLU A 204 -7.73 0.17 -10.69
CA GLU A 204 -7.83 -0.22 -9.28
C GLU A 204 -9.23 0.06 -8.71
N LYS A 205 -9.84 1.22 -9.04
CA LYS A 205 -11.22 1.55 -8.65
C LYS A 205 -12.21 0.49 -9.15
N GLN A 206 -12.12 0.12 -10.44
CA GLN A 206 -13.02 -0.88 -11.01
C GLN A 206 -12.86 -2.25 -10.34
N GLU A 207 -11.65 -2.67 -10.03
CA GLU A 207 -11.40 -3.93 -9.34
C GLU A 207 -11.90 -3.91 -7.89
N ALA A 208 -11.67 -2.81 -7.16
CA ALA A 208 -12.20 -2.64 -5.81
C ALA A 208 -13.74 -2.66 -5.78
N LEU A 209 -14.39 -1.95 -6.71
CA LEU A 209 -15.84 -1.97 -6.83
C LEU A 209 -16.36 -3.35 -7.24
N ALA A 210 -15.68 -4.06 -8.14
CA ALA A 210 -16.05 -5.43 -8.52
C ALA A 210 -15.86 -6.42 -7.35
N MET A 211 -14.90 -6.19 -6.48
CA MET A 211 -14.72 -6.94 -5.24
C MET A 211 -15.87 -6.65 -4.27
N PHE A 212 -16.18 -5.38 -4.02
CA PHE A 212 -17.31 -4.96 -3.17
C PHE A 212 -18.64 -5.57 -3.61
N MET A 213 -18.94 -5.53 -4.90
CA MET A 213 -20.18 -6.10 -5.46
C MET A 213 -20.32 -7.62 -5.31
N LYS A 214 -19.25 -8.32 -4.98
CA LYS A 214 -19.28 -9.77 -4.66
C LYS A 214 -19.50 -10.06 -3.18
N GLU A 215 -19.34 -9.04 -2.34
CA GLU A 215 -19.48 -9.17 -0.88
C GLU A 215 -20.89 -8.86 -0.40
N ILE A 216 -21.67 -8.12 -1.20
CA ILE A 216 -23.06 -7.75 -0.93
C ILE A 216 -24.03 -8.57 -1.76
#